data_ec2f692d20b5106ff383b63cca102a7d
#
_entry.id   ec2f692d20b5106ff383b63cca102a7d
#
_cell.length_a   1.000
_cell.length_b   1.000
_cell.length_c   1.000
_cell.angle_alpha   90.00
_cell.angle_beta   90.00
_cell.angle_gamma   90.00
#
_symmetry.space_group_name_H-M   'P 1'
#
loop_
_entity.id
_entity.type
_entity.pdbx_description
1 polymer ?
#
loop_
_entity_poly.entity_id
_entity_poly.type
_entity_poly.pdbx_seq_one_letter_code
_entity_poly.pdbx_strand_id
1 'polypeptide(L)'
;MARVILEICVDSPEGLAAAIEGGADRIELCAALNLGGLTPSPGMIEKARKARIPVVAMVRPRAGDFVYGPDDLEVMEADIGAIRVAGLSGVVFGASRPDGRLDEASLARLVAVAGDLELTLHRCFDLVPDRAEAMEVAVRLGFARILTSGGATTATAGYHDIADMIALARGRIAIMPGSGITPSNAGSLLERLPVTDIHASCGARLGVAPRTVTLGFATGTEKQTEASRVRALKQAVTRNGAPKLRTS
;
A
#
# COMPACT_ATOMS: atom_id res chain seq x y z
N MET A 1 19.98 11.01 -6.49
CA MET A 1 19.03 10.01 -5.94
C MET A 1 18.13 9.55 -7.07
N ALA A 2 17.69 8.30 -7.04
CA ALA A 2 16.69 7.80 -7.99
C ALA A 2 15.35 8.53 -7.79
N ARG A 3 14.52 8.57 -8.84
CA ARG A 3 13.15 9.12 -8.77
C ARG A 3 12.33 8.34 -7.75
N VAL A 4 11.70 9.03 -6.78
CA VAL A 4 10.81 8.39 -5.82
C VAL A 4 9.46 8.11 -6.49
N ILE A 5 8.99 6.88 -6.37
CA ILE A 5 7.69 6.42 -6.87
C ILE A 5 6.59 6.86 -5.89
N LEU A 6 5.59 7.55 -6.38
CA LEU A 6 4.38 7.88 -5.64
C LEU A 6 3.29 6.85 -5.94
N GLU A 7 3.00 5.99 -4.97
CA GLU A 7 1.87 5.07 -5.01
C GLU A 7 0.66 5.69 -4.34
N ILE A 8 -0.51 5.60 -5.01
CA ILE A 8 -1.78 6.09 -4.47
C ILE A 8 -2.77 4.94 -4.36
N CYS A 9 -3.32 4.73 -3.14
CA CYS A 9 -4.39 3.75 -2.94
C CYS A 9 -5.75 4.37 -3.25
N VAL A 10 -6.58 3.60 -3.95
CA VAL A 10 -7.91 4.00 -4.42
C VAL A 10 -8.91 2.85 -4.29
N ASP A 11 -10.19 3.16 -4.05
CA ASP A 11 -11.27 2.17 -3.93
C ASP A 11 -12.54 2.55 -4.72
N SER A 12 -12.42 3.53 -5.61
CA SER A 12 -13.53 3.98 -6.45
C SER A 12 -13.06 4.33 -7.86
N PRO A 13 -13.98 4.31 -8.86
CA PRO A 13 -13.68 4.75 -10.22
C PRO A 13 -13.19 6.19 -10.31
N GLU A 14 -13.77 7.07 -9.51
CA GLU A 14 -13.42 8.49 -9.42
C GLU A 14 -12.04 8.66 -8.78
N GLY A 15 -11.76 7.89 -7.70
CA GLY A 15 -10.45 7.89 -7.05
C GLY A 15 -9.34 7.42 -7.99
N LEU A 16 -9.59 6.39 -8.79
CA LEU A 16 -8.65 5.91 -9.81
C LEU A 16 -8.35 7.00 -10.85
N ALA A 17 -9.40 7.65 -11.36
CA ALA A 17 -9.23 8.74 -12.33
C ALA A 17 -8.46 9.92 -11.73
N ALA A 18 -8.80 10.32 -10.50
CA ALA A 18 -8.14 11.40 -9.78
C ALA A 18 -6.66 11.12 -9.48
N ALA A 19 -6.33 9.88 -9.12
CA ALA A 19 -4.93 9.48 -8.88
C ALA A 19 -4.09 9.57 -10.16
N ILE A 20 -4.62 9.08 -11.29
CA ILE A 20 -3.95 9.16 -12.60
C ILE A 20 -3.80 10.62 -13.05
N GLU A 21 -4.86 11.42 -12.98
CA GLU A 21 -4.84 12.84 -13.33
C GLU A 21 -3.84 13.63 -12.47
N GLY A 22 -3.76 13.30 -11.19
CA GLY A 22 -2.85 13.93 -10.24
C GLY A 22 -1.38 13.56 -10.42
N GLY A 23 -1.07 12.55 -11.26
CA GLY A 23 0.28 12.13 -11.59
C GLY A 23 0.87 11.06 -10.66
N ALA A 24 0.05 10.16 -10.14
CA ALA A 24 0.54 8.95 -9.47
C ALA A 24 1.45 8.14 -10.41
N ASP A 25 2.49 7.52 -9.85
CA ASP A 25 3.38 6.64 -10.60
C ASP A 25 2.90 5.17 -10.57
N ARG A 26 2.19 4.78 -9.52
CA ARG A 26 1.60 3.46 -9.32
C ARG A 26 0.27 3.60 -8.56
N ILE A 27 -0.66 2.71 -8.82
CA ILE A 27 -1.93 2.60 -8.12
C ILE A 27 -1.91 1.34 -7.26
N GLU A 28 -2.34 1.46 -6.00
CA GLU A 28 -2.83 0.34 -5.22
C GLU A 28 -4.36 0.32 -5.30
N LEU A 29 -4.90 -0.68 -5.97
CA LEU A 29 -6.34 -0.85 -6.14
C LEU A 29 -6.92 -1.64 -4.98
N CYS A 30 -7.89 -1.06 -4.30
CA CYS A 30 -8.57 -1.64 -3.15
C CYS A 30 -10.09 -1.60 -3.30
N ALA A 31 -10.77 -2.16 -2.32
CA ALA A 31 -12.12 -1.81 -1.90
C ALA A 31 -12.06 -1.37 -0.43
N ALA A 32 -13.06 -0.64 0.04
CA ALA A 32 -13.26 -0.31 1.45
C ALA A 32 -12.00 0.21 2.18
N LEU A 33 -11.39 1.28 1.67
CA LEU A 33 -10.21 1.90 2.28
C LEU A 33 -10.43 2.37 3.72
N ASN A 34 -11.67 2.65 4.12
CA ASN A 34 -12.05 2.95 5.50
C ASN A 34 -11.86 1.76 6.46
N LEU A 35 -11.78 0.54 5.93
CA LEU A 35 -11.44 -0.70 6.67
C LEU A 35 -9.97 -1.11 6.50
N GLY A 36 -9.15 -0.25 5.89
CA GLY A 36 -7.73 -0.52 5.63
C GLY A 36 -7.45 -1.21 4.28
N GLY A 37 -8.45 -1.26 3.39
CA GLY A 37 -8.36 -1.89 2.07
C GLY A 37 -8.72 -3.37 2.09
N LEU A 38 -9.62 -3.77 1.20
CA LEU A 38 -10.00 -5.15 0.90
C LEU A 38 -9.77 -5.44 -0.57
N THR A 39 -9.91 -6.71 -0.99
CA THR A 39 -9.83 -7.12 -2.40
C THR A 39 -10.82 -6.32 -3.26
N PRO A 40 -10.39 -5.70 -4.36
CA PRO A 40 -11.26 -4.95 -5.24
C PRO A 40 -12.20 -5.88 -6.03
N SER A 41 -13.38 -5.37 -6.39
CA SER A 41 -14.33 -6.13 -7.22
C SER A 41 -13.77 -6.39 -8.63
N PRO A 42 -14.24 -7.46 -9.33
CA PRO A 42 -13.86 -7.72 -10.71
C PRO A 42 -14.11 -6.52 -11.65
N GLY A 43 -15.18 -5.76 -11.44
CA GLY A 43 -15.47 -4.55 -12.21
C GLY A 43 -14.44 -3.44 -12.02
N MET A 44 -13.91 -3.28 -10.80
CA MET A 44 -12.83 -2.34 -10.54
C MET A 44 -11.50 -2.80 -11.13
N ILE A 45 -11.19 -4.10 -11.08
CA ILE A 45 -10.01 -4.69 -11.72
C ILE A 45 -10.06 -4.46 -13.23
N GLU A 46 -11.21 -4.75 -13.89
CA GLU A 46 -11.41 -4.54 -15.33
C GLU A 46 -11.27 -3.05 -15.72
N LYS A 47 -11.72 -2.14 -14.86
CA LYS A 47 -11.53 -0.71 -15.09
C LYS A 47 -10.07 -0.30 -14.95
N ALA A 48 -9.39 -0.79 -13.92
CA ALA A 48 -8.01 -0.41 -13.58
C ALA A 48 -6.97 -0.98 -14.55
N ARG A 49 -7.21 -2.16 -15.16
CA ARG A 49 -6.29 -2.73 -16.19
C ARG A 49 -6.10 -1.85 -17.42
N LYS A 50 -7.00 -0.88 -17.63
CA LYS A 50 -6.92 0.10 -18.74
C LYS A 50 -6.02 1.29 -18.40
N ALA A 51 -5.53 1.39 -17.16
CA ALA A 51 -4.60 2.44 -16.76
C ALA A 51 -3.25 2.28 -17.51
N ARG A 52 -2.63 3.44 -17.83
CA ARG A 52 -1.32 3.47 -18.51
C ARG A 52 -0.14 3.47 -17.54
N ILE A 53 -0.42 3.31 -16.25
CA ILE A 53 0.58 3.22 -15.18
C ILE A 53 0.41 1.89 -14.46
N PRO A 54 1.44 1.37 -13.79
CA PRO A 54 1.34 0.12 -13.04
C PRO A 54 0.21 0.15 -12.01
N VAL A 55 -0.53 -0.95 -11.92
CA VAL A 55 -1.58 -1.16 -10.92
C VAL A 55 -1.26 -2.45 -10.17
N VAL A 56 -1.14 -2.35 -8.85
CA VAL A 56 -1.12 -3.50 -7.94
C VAL A 56 -2.47 -3.58 -7.23
N ALA A 57 -2.94 -4.77 -6.90
CA ALA A 57 -4.25 -4.94 -6.26
C ALA A 57 -4.12 -5.55 -4.87
N MET A 58 -4.88 -5.03 -3.92
CA MET A 58 -5.03 -5.61 -2.59
C MET A 58 -5.66 -6.99 -2.69
N VAL A 59 -5.11 -7.95 -1.95
CA VAL A 59 -5.68 -9.26 -1.71
C VAL A 59 -5.86 -9.44 -0.21
N ARG A 60 -7.05 -9.12 0.26
CA ARG A 60 -7.48 -9.19 1.65
C ARG A 60 -8.97 -9.51 1.69
N PRO A 61 -9.36 -10.75 2.02
CA PRO A 61 -10.73 -11.22 1.81
C PRO A 61 -11.74 -10.61 2.79
N ARG A 62 -11.29 -10.18 3.96
CA ARG A 62 -12.14 -9.66 5.03
C ARG A 62 -11.46 -8.58 5.87
N ALA A 63 -12.26 -7.77 6.55
CA ALA A 63 -11.78 -6.85 7.59
C ALA A 63 -11.33 -7.62 8.84
N GLY A 64 -10.71 -6.91 9.78
CA GLY A 64 -10.19 -7.46 11.04
C GLY A 64 -8.70 -7.77 10.95
N ASP A 65 -8.29 -8.85 11.60
CA ASP A 65 -6.91 -9.30 11.65
C ASP A 65 -6.41 -9.90 10.31
N PHE A 66 -5.20 -10.43 10.33
CA PHE A 66 -4.55 -11.06 9.18
C PHE A 66 -4.27 -12.56 9.44
N VAL A 67 -4.97 -13.16 10.41
CA VAL A 67 -4.87 -14.60 10.73
C VAL A 67 -5.94 -15.31 9.91
N TYR A 68 -5.53 -15.98 8.86
CA TYR A 68 -6.43 -16.59 7.87
C TYR A 68 -6.57 -18.10 8.06
N GLY A 69 -7.81 -18.59 7.95
CA GLY A 69 -8.11 -20.00 7.85
C GLY A 69 -7.97 -20.53 6.43
N PRO A 70 -8.14 -21.86 6.25
CA PRO A 70 -8.05 -22.49 4.92
C PRO A 70 -8.97 -21.85 3.88
N ASP A 71 -10.21 -21.55 4.25
CA ASP A 71 -11.21 -20.95 3.34
C ASP A 71 -10.84 -19.52 2.95
N ASP A 72 -10.30 -18.69 3.88
CA ASP A 72 -9.78 -17.38 3.56
C ASP A 72 -8.65 -17.47 2.53
N LEU A 73 -7.74 -18.45 2.69
CA LEU A 73 -6.61 -18.64 1.78
C LEU A 73 -7.05 -19.11 0.39
N GLU A 74 -8.07 -19.96 0.29
CA GLU A 74 -8.64 -20.36 -1.01
C GLU A 74 -9.25 -19.15 -1.74
N VAL A 75 -9.95 -18.26 -1.04
CA VAL A 75 -10.45 -17.01 -1.61
C VAL A 75 -9.30 -16.12 -2.08
N MET A 76 -8.25 -15.96 -1.26
CA MET A 76 -7.07 -15.15 -1.64
C MET A 76 -6.35 -15.71 -2.86
N GLU A 77 -6.22 -17.02 -2.99
CA GLU A 77 -5.63 -17.67 -4.19
C GLU A 77 -6.46 -17.42 -5.45
N ALA A 78 -7.79 -17.53 -5.33
CA ALA A 78 -8.69 -17.25 -6.44
C ALA A 78 -8.61 -15.77 -6.88
N ASP A 79 -8.55 -14.84 -5.91
CA ASP A 79 -8.38 -13.41 -6.16
C ASP A 79 -7.05 -13.12 -6.87
N ILE A 80 -5.94 -13.70 -6.40
CA ILE A 80 -4.62 -13.56 -7.04
C ILE A 80 -4.67 -14.09 -8.49
N GLY A 81 -5.28 -15.25 -8.69
CA GLY A 81 -5.46 -15.85 -10.03
C GLY A 81 -6.24 -14.91 -10.97
N ALA A 82 -7.32 -14.32 -10.49
CA ALA A 82 -8.13 -13.36 -11.26
C ALA A 82 -7.34 -12.08 -11.59
N ILE A 83 -6.60 -11.54 -10.65
CA ILE A 83 -5.74 -10.35 -10.83
C ILE A 83 -4.66 -10.62 -11.88
N ARG A 84 -4.02 -11.79 -11.83
CA ARG A 84 -3.02 -12.22 -12.80
C ARG A 84 -3.61 -12.35 -14.22
N VAL A 85 -4.77 -13.00 -14.35
CA VAL A 85 -5.47 -13.12 -15.63
C VAL A 85 -5.87 -11.76 -16.19
N ALA A 86 -6.25 -10.82 -15.34
CA ALA A 86 -6.56 -9.44 -15.74
C ALA A 86 -5.33 -8.65 -16.21
N GLY A 87 -4.11 -9.14 -15.97
CA GLY A 87 -2.86 -8.50 -16.40
C GLY A 87 -2.48 -7.28 -15.58
N LEU A 88 -2.85 -7.21 -14.31
CA LEU A 88 -2.33 -6.18 -13.40
C LEU A 88 -0.85 -6.43 -13.09
N SER A 89 -0.14 -5.41 -12.62
CA SER A 89 1.31 -5.45 -12.43
C SER A 89 1.74 -6.21 -11.17
N GLY A 90 0.87 -6.34 -10.18
CA GLY A 90 1.24 -6.99 -8.91
C GLY A 90 0.09 -7.11 -7.94
N VAL A 91 0.40 -7.68 -6.78
CA VAL A 91 -0.53 -7.91 -5.68
C VAL A 91 0.05 -7.42 -4.35
N VAL A 92 -0.84 -7.02 -3.46
CA VAL A 92 -0.53 -6.55 -2.11
C VAL A 92 -1.24 -7.45 -1.12
N PHE A 93 -0.50 -8.21 -0.32
CA PHE A 93 -1.08 -9.10 0.68
C PHE A 93 -0.15 -9.30 1.88
N GLY A 94 -0.64 -10.01 2.88
CA GLY A 94 0.12 -10.44 4.04
C GLY A 94 -0.73 -11.40 4.85
N ALA A 95 -0.10 -12.26 5.63
CA ALA A 95 -0.75 -13.19 6.54
C ALA A 95 0.06 -13.27 7.84
N SER A 96 -0.65 -13.37 8.95
CA SER A 96 -0.07 -13.45 10.30
C SER A 96 -0.53 -14.72 11.01
N ARG A 97 0.31 -15.19 11.92
CA ARG A 97 -0.04 -16.23 12.89
C ARG A 97 -0.71 -15.60 14.12
N PRO A 98 -1.39 -16.39 14.96
CA PRO A 98 -1.99 -15.88 16.20
C PRO A 98 -0.99 -15.23 17.18
N ASP A 99 0.30 -15.59 17.08
CA ASP A 99 1.38 -14.99 17.87
C ASP A 99 1.89 -13.65 17.30
N GLY A 100 1.29 -13.16 16.20
CA GLY A 100 1.64 -11.93 15.51
C GLY A 100 2.78 -12.04 14.50
N ARG A 101 3.49 -13.16 14.43
CA ARG A 101 4.54 -13.38 13.42
C ARG A 101 3.92 -13.54 12.04
N LEU A 102 4.70 -13.33 11.00
CA LEU A 102 4.27 -13.65 9.63
C LEU A 102 4.00 -15.17 9.50
N ASP A 103 2.90 -15.51 8.85
CA ASP A 103 2.61 -16.90 8.48
C ASP A 103 3.32 -17.25 7.18
N GLU A 104 4.58 -17.67 7.30
CA GLU A 104 5.45 -17.97 6.16
C GLU A 104 4.84 -19.06 5.26
N ALA A 105 4.17 -20.07 5.83
CA ALA A 105 3.57 -21.14 5.05
C ALA A 105 2.42 -20.64 4.17
N SER A 106 1.50 -19.85 4.75
CA SER A 106 0.41 -19.21 4.00
C SER A 106 0.95 -18.23 2.96
N LEU A 107 1.94 -17.41 3.32
CA LEU A 107 2.58 -16.48 2.39
C LEU A 107 3.24 -17.20 1.22
N ALA A 108 3.98 -18.27 1.46
CA ALA A 108 4.63 -19.07 0.40
C ALA A 108 3.60 -19.66 -0.57
N ARG A 109 2.46 -20.14 -0.05
CA ARG A 109 1.34 -20.65 -0.84
C ARG A 109 0.78 -19.57 -1.77
N LEU A 110 0.54 -18.35 -1.26
CA LEU A 110 0.03 -17.22 -2.04
C LEU A 110 1.05 -16.72 -3.07
N VAL A 111 2.34 -16.66 -2.72
CA VAL A 111 3.44 -16.33 -3.63
C VAL A 111 3.50 -17.30 -4.81
N ALA A 112 3.33 -18.61 -4.57
CA ALA A 112 3.32 -19.59 -5.63
C ALA A 112 2.21 -19.36 -6.66
N VAL A 113 1.02 -18.91 -6.23
CA VAL A 113 -0.09 -18.54 -7.14
C VAL A 113 0.17 -17.23 -7.86
N ALA A 114 0.83 -16.28 -7.20
CA ALA A 114 1.13 -14.97 -7.79
C ALA A 114 2.08 -15.06 -9.00
N GLY A 115 2.99 -16.05 -9.03
CA GLY A 115 3.93 -16.23 -10.13
C GLY A 115 4.83 -15.02 -10.32
N ASP A 116 4.76 -14.38 -11.47
CA ASP A 116 5.60 -13.21 -11.89
C ASP A 116 5.02 -11.86 -11.49
N LEU A 117 3.89 -11.84 -10.78
CA LEU A 117 3.34 -10.59 -10.26
C LEU A 117 4.28 -9.96 -9.23
N GLU A 118 4.39 -8.63 -9.26
CA GLU A 118 5.17 -7.91 -8.26
C GLU A 118 4.48 -7.99 -6.89
N LEU A 119 5.24 -8.36 -5.86
CA LEU A 119 4.70 -8.64 -4.53
C LEU A 119 4.97 -7.48 -3.57
N THR A 120 3.92 -7.00 -2.90
CA THR A 120 4.02 -6.04 -1.80
C THR A 120 3.48 -6.66 -0.51
N LEU A 121 4.28 -6.69 0.55
CA LEU A 121 3.82 -7.05 1.87
C LEU A 121 3.15 -5.83 2.51
N HIS A 122 1.86 -5.95 2.83
CA HIS A 122 1.11 -4.84 3.42
C HIS A 122 1.39 -4.67 4.92
N ARG A 123 0.67 -3.76 5.57
CA ARG A 123 0.85 -3.32 6.94
C ARG A 123 0.58 -4.37 8.04
N CYS A 124 0.32 -5.64 7.73
CA CYS A 124 0.43 -6.70 8.74
C CYS A 124 1.86 -6.74 9.33
N PHE A 125 2.85 -6.28 8.55
CA PHE A 125 4.22 -6.09 9.00
C PHE A 125 4.36 -5.10 10.18
N ASP A 126 3.44 -4.16 10.33
CA ASP A 126 3.44 -3.23 11.47
C ASP A 126 3.07 -3.90 12.80
N LEU A 127 2.51 -5.12 12.76
CA LEU A 127 2.04 -5.87 13.93
C LEU A 127 3.02 -6.94 14.41
N VAL A 128 4.09 -7.20 13.67
CA VAL A 128 5.04 -8.27 14.01
C VAL A 128 5.82 -7.96 15.28
N PRO A 129 6.07 -8.96 16.15
CA PRO A 129 6.86 -8.76 17.36
C PRO A 129 8.36 -8.59 17.07
N ASP A 130 8.87 -9.21 16.00
CA ASP A 130 10.25 -9.14 15.54
C ASP A 130 10.31 -8.74 14.06
N ARG A 131 10.70 -7.49 13.80
CA ARG A 131 10.80 -6.94 12.44
C ARG A 131 11.98 -7.51 11.66
N ALA A 132 13.05 -7.93 12.34
CA ALA A 132 14.20 -8.53 11.67
C ALA A 132 13.86 -9.91 11.13
N GLU A 133 13.22 -10.76 11.93
CA GLU A 133 12.70 -12.05 11.50
C GLU A 133 11.71 -11.90 10.33
N ALA A 134 10.73 -11.01 10.48
CA ALA A 134 9.71 -10.78 9.46
C ALA A 134 10.28 -10.26 8.13
N MET A 135 11.31 -9.41 8.21
CA MET A 135 12.01 -8.94 7.01
C MET A 135 12.74 -10.07 6.27
N GLU A 136 13.42 -10.96 7.01
CA GLU A 136 14.08 -12.11 6.38
C GLU A 136 13.06 -13.04 5.72
N VAL A 137 11.87 -13.23 6.30
CA VAL A 137 10.75 -13.97 5.66
C VAL A 137 10.34 -13.27 4.36
N ALA A 138 10.10 -11.96 4.39
CA ALA A 138 9.68 -11.22 3.20
C ALA A 138 10.72 -11.25 2.08
N VAL A 139 12.00 -11.09 2.41
CA VAL A 139 13.12 -11.19 1.45
C VAL A 139 13.20 -12.59 0.84
N ARG A 140 13.13 -13.63 1.67
CA ARG A 140 13.22 -15.05 1.24
C ARG A 140 12.06 -15.44 0.31
N LEU A 141 10.87 -14.89 0.55
CA LEU A 141 9.68 -15.12 -0.26
C LEU A 141 9.63 -14.24 -1.52
N GLY A 142 10.58 -13.35 -1.74
CA GLY A 142 10.68 -12.55 -2.96
C GLY A 142 9.76 -11.32 -2.99
N PHE A 143 9.31 -10.81 -1.85
CA PHE A 143 8.61 -9.53 -1.83
C PHE A 143 9.51 -8.40 -2.34
N ALA A 144 8.98 -7.61 -3.27
CA ALA A 144 9.70 -6.44 -3.81
C ALA A 144 9.76 -5.29 -2.80
N ARG A 145 8.70 -5.16 -1.98
CA ARG A 145 8.58 -4.08 -0.99
C ARG A 145 7.74 -4.46 0.23
N ILE A 146 7.96 -3.69 1.30
CA ILE A 146 7.16 -3.71 2.53
C ILE A 146 6.52 -2.34 2.71
N LEU A 147 5.19 -2.28 2.74
CA LEU A 147 4.43 -1.09 3.14
C LEU A 147 4.34 -1.04 4.67
N THR A 148 4.82 0.04 5.26
CA THR A 148 4.88 0.19 6.72
C THR A 148 4.69 1.62 7.19
N SER A 149 4.21 1.80 8.40
CA SER A 149 4.26 3.07 9.14
C SER A 149 5.26 3.06 10.29
N GLY A 150 6.13 2.04 10.34
CA GLY A 150 7.05 1.85 11.47
C GLY A 150 6.39 1.29 12.72
N GLY A 151 5.24 0.59 12.58
CA GLY A 151 4.46 0.11 13.73
C GLY A 151 3.73 1.23 14.49
N ALA A 152 3.69 2.43 13.94
CA ALA A 152 3.00 3.60 14.52
C ALA A 152 1.70 3.92 13.75
N THR A 153 0.91 4.87 14.26
CA THR A 153 -0.31 5.31 13.58
C THR A 153 -0.05 6.03 12.27
N THR A 154 1.11 6.67 12.11
CA THR A 154 1.55 7.36 10.89
C THR A 154 3.03 7.12 10.62
N ALA A 155 3.45 7.19 9.36
CA ALA A 155 4.85 7.10 8.97
C ALA A 155 5.74 8.20 9.62
N THR A 156 5.17 9.37 9.89
CA THR A 156 5.89 10.44 10.60
C THR A 156 6.14 10.08 12.06
N ALA A 157 5.18 9.42 12.73
CA ALA A 157 5.35 8.96 14.11
C ALA A 157 6.33 7.78 14.22
N GLY A 158 6.30 6.87 13.22
CA GLY A 158 7.19 5.70 13.16
C GLY A 158 8.52 5.95 12.43
N TYR A 159 8.90 7.21 12.25
CA TYR A 159 10.06 7.60 11.46
C TYR A 159 11.36 6.86 11.84
N HIS A 160 11.68 6.76 13.14
CA HIS A 160 12.91 6.10 13.60
C HIS A 160 12.91 4.61 13.25
N ASP A 161 11.81 3.92 13.52
CA ASP A 161 11.66 2.51 13.18
C ASP A 161 11.74 2.26 11.66
N ILE A 162 11.21 3.17 10.83
CA ILE A 162 11.34 3.07 9.37
C ILE A 162 12.81 3.23 8.96
N ALA A 163 13.56 4.15 9.58
CA ALA A 163 14.97 4.33 9.30
C ALA A 163 15.79 3.06 9.65
N ASP A 164 15.50 2.46 10.80
CA ASP A 164 16.13 1.21 11.23
C ASP A 164 15.80 0.05 10.28
N MET A 165 14.55 -0.03 9.79
CA MET A 165 14.15 -1.03 8.80
C MET A 165 14.84 -0.84 7.45
N ILE A 166 15.06 0.40 7.00
CA ILE A 166 15.83 0.69 5.78
C ILE A 166 17.29 0.22 5.94
N ALA A 167 17.89 0.49 7.10
CA ALA A 167 19.25 0.03 7.39
C ALA A 167 19.32 -1.51 7.44
N LEU A 168 18.34 -2.17 8.04
CA LEU A 168 18.24 -3.62 8.13
C LEU A 168 17.99 -4.27 6.76
N ALA A 169 17.20 -3.66 5.91
CA ALA A 169 16.90 -4.15 4.56
C ALA A 169 18.14 -4.26 3.68
N ARG A 170 19.14 -3.38 3.86
CA ARG A 170 20.41 -3.35 3.09
C ARG A 170 20.19 -3.38 1.57
N GLY A 171 19.11 -2.76 1.09
CA GLY A 171 18.76 -2.75 -0.33
C GLY A 171 18.20 -4.07 -0.90
N ARG A 172 17.99 -5.10 -0.09
CA ARG A 172 17.42 -6.40 -0.53
C ARG A 172 15.93 -6.35 -0.79
N ILE A 173 15.23 -5.42 -0.16
CA ILE A 173 13.80 -5.18 -0.27
C ILE A 173 13.54 -3.68 -0.07
N ALA A 174 12.58 -3.11 -0.81
CA ALA A 174 12.23 -1.71 -0.65
C ALA A 174 11.34 -1.51 0.60
N ILE A 175 11.66 -0.50 1.41
CA ILE A 175 10.79 -0.06 2.50
C ILE A 175 9.98 1.13 2.00
N MET A 176 8.67 0.98 1.94
CA MET A 176 7.73 1.98 1.44
C MET A 176 6.94 2.57 2.61
N PRO A 177 7.28 3.79 3.05
CA PRO A 177 6.49 4.47 4.08
C PRO A 177 5.07 4.75 3.62
N GLY A 178 4.09 4.48 4.50
CA GLY A 178 2.67 4.79 4.28
C GLY A 178 1.96 5.17 5.56
N SER A 179 0.72 5.58 5.44
CA SER A 179 -0.12 6.14 6.51
C SER A 179 0.24 7.58 6.90
N GLY A 180 -0.70 8.48 6.69
CA GLY A 180 -0.60 9.89 7.08
C GLY A 180 0.38 10.72 6.26
N ILE A 181 0.83 10.24 5.09
CA ILE A 181 1.68 11.02 4.19
C ILE A 181 0.83 12.07 3.44
N THR A 182 1.31 13.32 3.47
CA THR A 182 0.64 14.50 2.91
C THR A 182 1.67 15.38 2.20
N PRO A 183 1.23 16.33 1.36
CA PRO A 183 2.16 17.29 0.74
C PRO A 183 3.00 18.11 1.74
N SER A 184 2.47 18.32 2.95
CA SER A 184 3.16 19.13 3.99
C SER A 184 4.26 18.35 4.74
N ASN A 185 4.19 17.02 4.82
CA ASN A 185 5.18 16.22 5.56
C ASN A 185 6.09 15.35 4.67
N ALA A 186 5.72 15.12 3.41
CA ALA A 186 6.48 14.27 2.51
C ALA A 186 7.92 14.77 2.30
N GLY A 187 8.13 16.09 2.20
CA GLY A 187 9.45 16.68 2.02
C GLY A 187 10.39 16.33 3.17
N SER A 188 9.98 16.58 4.40
CA SER A 188 10.77 16.28 5.60
C SER A 188 11.01 14.79 5.81
N LEU A 189 10.05 13.95 5.40
CA LEU A 189 10.22 12.50 5.43
C LEU A 189 11.30 12.03 4.45
N LEU A 190 11.24 12.52 3.20
CA LEU A 190 12.19 12.14 2.14
C LEU A 190 13.60 12.72 2.35
N GLU A 191 13.73 13.84 3.05
CA GLU A 191 15.04 14.37 3.44
C GLU A 191 15.80 13.47 4.40
N ARG A 192 15.06 12.69 5.18
CA ARG A 192 15.60 11.86 6.26
C ARG A 192 15.63 10.37 5.93
N LEU A 193 14.72 9.89 5.06
CA LEU A 193 14.60 8.49 4.70
C LEU A 193 15.00 8.28 3.23
N PRO A 194 16.05 7.52 2.94
CA PRO A 194 16.48 7.23 1.58
C PRO A 194 15.61 6.13 0.95
N VAL A 195 14.31 6.41 0.76
CA VAL A 195 13.35 5.49 0.17
C VAL A 195 13.17 5.73 -1.33
N THR A 196 12.78 4.67 -2.03
CA THR A 196 12.48 4.68 -3.47
C THR A 196 10.99 4.79 -3.76
N ASP A 197 10.15 4.54 -2.78
CA ASP A 197 8.70 4.49 -2.89
C ASP A 197 8.05 5.15 -1.67
N ILE A 198 6.92 5.83 -1.87
CA ILE A 198 6.03 6.28 -0.79
C ILE A 198 4.58 6.00 -1.15
N HIS A 199 3.77 5.76 -0.12
CA HIS A 199 2.36 5.40 -0.26
C HIS A 199 1.44 6.41 0.42
N ALA A 200 0.36 6.82 -0.27
CA ALA A 200 -0.64 7.73 0.27
C ALA A 200 -2.03 7.49 -0.35
N SER A 201 -3.09 7.92 0.34
CA SER A 201 -4.46 7.93 -0.21
C SER A 201 -4.83 9.26 -0.87
N CYS A 202 -4.23 10.36 -0.46
CA CYS A 202 -4.59 11.72 -0.89
C CYS A 202 -6.10 12.00 -0.78
N GLY A 203 -6.77 11.35 0.17
CA GLY A 203 -8.21 11.44 0.35
C GLY A 203 -8.64 12.74 1.00
N ALA A 204 -9.70 13.35 0.48
CA ALA A 204 -10.47 14.40 1.12
C ALA A 204 -11.77 13.84 1.68
N ARG A 205 -12.32 14.51 2.69
CA ARG A 205 -13.57 14.08 3.30
C ARG A 205 -14.70 14.15 2.28
N LEU A 206 -15.40 13.04 2.10
CA LEU A 206 -16.60 12.97 1.26
C LEU A 206 -17.82 13.37 2.10
N GLY A 207 -18.63 14.30 1.59
CA GLY A 207 -19.89 14.65 2.22
C GLY A 207 -20.90 13.51 2.02
N VAL A 208 -21.40 12.97 3.12
CA VAL A 208 -22.44 11.91 3.10
C VAL A 208 -23.70 12.44 3.76
N ALA A 209 -24.87 12.14 3.17
CA ALA A 209 -26.17 12.56 3.72
C ALA A 209 -26.34 11.99 5.14
N PRO A 210 -26.85 12.77 6.12
CA PRO A 210 -27.01 12.33 7.49
C PRO A 210 -27.83 11.04 7.63
N ARG A 211 -28.86 10.86 6.80
CA ARG A 211 -29.70 9.65 6.80
C ARG A 211 -28.92 8.38 6.40
N THR A 212 -27.96 8.49 5.47
CA THR A 212 -27.08 7.39 5.07
C THR A 212 -26.23 6.91 6.24
N VAL A 213 -25.72 7.85 7.04
CA VAL A 213 -24.96 7.55 8.26
C VAL A 213 -25.85 6.93 9.33
N THR A 214 -27.02 7.53 9.58
CA THR A 214 -27.98 7.02 10.58
C THR A 214 -28.44 5.60 10.30
N LEU A 215 -28.57 5.22 9.02
CA LEU A 215 -28.96 3.87 8.61
C LEU A 215 -27.78 2.89 8.50
N GLY A 216 -26.57 3.32 8.83
CA GLY A 216 -25.38 2.46 8.86
C GLY A 216 -24.78 2.14 7.49
N PHE A 217 -25.18 2.83 6.41
CA PHE A 217 -24.57 2.66 5.07
C PHE A 217 -23.27 3.44 4.90
N ALA A 218 -22.97 4.37 5.79
CA ALA A 218 -21.73 5.13 5.83
C ALA A 218 -21.37 5.46 7.28
N THR A 219 -20.10 5.77 7.53
CA THR A 219 -19.59 6.15 8.85
C THR A 219 -19.60 7.67 9.07
N GLY A 220 -19.74 8.46 7.99
CA GLY A 220 -19.56 9.91 7.99
C GLY A 220 -18.10 10.37 7.99
N THR A 221 -17.18 9.43 7.87
CA THR A 221 -15.72 9.68 7.78
C THR A 221 -15.13 9.28 6.43
N GLU A 222 -15.98 8.97 5.46
CA GLU A 222 -15.59 8.56 4.12
C GLU A 222 -14.67 9.61 3.49
N LYS A 223 -13.69 9.11 2.75
CA LYS A 223 -12.75 9.94 2.00
C LYS A 223 -12.72 9.49 0.55
N GLN A 224 -12.46 10.43 -0.34
CA GLN A 224 -12.25 10.17 -1.75
C GLN A 224 -10.94 10.82 -2.18
N THR A 225 -10.16 10.10 -2.97
CA THR A 225 -8.90 10.62 -3.54
C THR A 225 -9.18 11.83 -4.42
N GLU A 226 -8.43 12.93 -4.23
CA GLU A 226 -8.54 14.16 -5.01
C GLU A 226 -7.30 14.40 -5.86
N ALA A 227 -7.48 14.67 -7.15
CA ALA A 227 -6.39 14.94 -8.10
C ALA A 227 -5.50 16.12 -7.67
N SER A 228 -6.08 17.16 -7.09
CA SER A 228 -5.35 18.31 -6.57
C SER A 228 -4.35 17.93 -5.47
N ARG A 229 -4.76 17.06 -4.54
CA ARG A 229 -3.91 16.56 -3.46
C ARG A 229 -2.83 15.62 -3.97
N VAL A 230 -3.17 14.75 -4.92
CA VAL A 230 -2.18 13.88 -5.58
C VAL A 230 -1.13 14.72 -6.29
N ARG A 231 -1.54 15.75 -7.06
CA ARG A 231 -0.65 16.67 -7.76
C ARG A 231 0.27 17.43 -6.80
N ALA A 232 -0.28 17.93 -5.70
CA ALA A 232 0.50 18.64 -4.69
C ALA A 232 1.53 17.70 -4.02
N LEU A 233 1.13 16.45 -3.68
CA LEU A 233 2.04 15.46 -3.12
C LEU A 233 3.12 15.06 -4.15
N LYS A 234 2.75 14.84 -5.42
CA LYS A 234 3.68 14.55 -6.49
C LYS A 234 4.75 15.63 -6.65
N GLN A 235 4.35 16.90 -6.59
CA GLN A 235 5.28 18.02 -6.64
C GLN A 235 6.22 18.05 -5.44
N ALA A 236 5.71 17.76 -4.23
CA ALA A 236 6.53 17.69 -3.02
C ALA A 236 7.58 16.55 -3.11
N VAL A 237 7.14 15.37 -3.59
CA VAL A 237 8.01 14.21 -3.81
C VAL A 237 9.10 14.49 -4.85
N THR A 238 8.72 15.09 -5.99
CA THR A 238 9.66 15.38 -7.08
C THR A 238 10.72 16.40 -6.66
N ARG A 239 10.34 17.44 -5.91
CA ARG A 239 11.28 18.47 -5.43
C ARG A 239 12.32 17.93 -4.45
N ASN A 240 11.95 16.97 -3.61
CA ASN A 240 12.83 16.43 -2.57
C ASN A 240 13.55 15.13 -3.01
N GLY A 241 13.08 14.46 -4.06
CA GLY A 241 13.76 13.33 -4.69
C GLY A 241 14.88 13.73 -5.66
N ALA A 242 15.02 15.00 -6.00
CA ALA A 242 16.12 15.50 -6.82
C ALA A 242 17.44 15.55 -5.99
N PRO A 243 18.61 15.21 -6.58
CA PRO A 243 19.88 15.37 -5.89
C PRO A 243 20.07 16.85 -5.53
N LYS A 244 20.18 17.15 -4.23
CA LYS A 244 20.64 18.49 -3.81
C LYS A 244 22.08 18.60 -4.30
N LEU A 245 22.33 19.44 -5.32
CA LEU A 245 23.67 19.86 -5.67
C LEU A 245 24.27 20.47 -4.40
N ARG A 246 25.26 19.78 -3.81
CA ARG A 246 26.08 20.37 -2.76
C ARG A 246 26.83 21.53 -3.44
N THR A 247 26.37 22.76 -3.22
CA THR A 247 27.20 23.93 -3.44
C THR A 247 28.30 23.87 -2.40
N SER A 248 29.49 23.51 -2.87
CA SER A 248 30.77 23.63 -2.17
C SER A 248 31.10 25.07 -1.88
#